data_6719702b101e4ad35720587168e9c186
#
_entry.id   6719702b101e4ad35720587168e9c186
#
_cell.length_a   1.000
_cell.length_b   1.000
_cell.length_c   1.000
_cell.angle_alpha   90.00
_cell.angle_beta   90.00
_cell.angle_gamma   90.00
#
_symmetry.space_group_name_H-M   'P 1'
#
loop_
_entity.id
_entity.type
_entity.pdbx_description
1 polymer ?
#
loop_
_entity_poly.entity_id
_entity_poly.type
_entity_poly.pdbx_seq_one_letter_code
_entity_poly.pdbx_strand_id
1 'polypeptide(L)'
;AADPLVAVNAETLARMREGRTHVALNTHSTPTAAFVRNANWQNPQDDCANVVARAVGIPGVGSFDADAVANALMGDTLYANPMLLGYAWQKGWVPLDYASLMRAIELNNVAIENNKTAFEWGRRAAHDLAAVQKLASPGQVIEFKKRETVESLVQRRVDFLTGYQNVAYAEQYRAFIAQVQKAEAAATGKTALTETVARYLFKLMAYKDEYEVARLHTDTTFLDRVNGMFEGDFKLHYHLAPPIIAKKNSKGQLQKQKFGPGMLTGFKMLAKLKGLRGTALDIFGRTEERKTERALIGEYRASIEEVIASLTATNHATALEIASLPEQIRGYGHVKERNLAAARVRWAELLAKWRDPLAARQAA
;
A
#
# COMPACT_ATOMS: atom_id res chain seq x y z
N ALA A 1 14.19 25.81 -11.31
CA ALA A 1 13.27 24.72 -10.96
C ALA A 1 13.68 24.13 -9.64
N ALA A 2 12.76 23.89 -8.74
CA ALA A 2 13.08 23.42 -7.42
C ALA A 2 11.98 22.52 -6.86
N ASP A 3 12.40 21.52 -6.10
CA ASP A 3 11.59 20.82 -5.13
C ASP A 3 11.31 21.76 -3.95
N PRO A 4 10.07 21.82 -3.40
CA PRO A 4 9.72 22.72 -2.31
C PRO A 4 10.62 22.58 -1.08
N LEU A 5 10.97 21.37 -0.68
CA LEU A 5 11.81 21.10 0.48
C LEU A 5 13.25 21.60 0.29
N VAL A 6 13.76 21.50 -0.95
CA VAL A 6 15.10 22.02 -1.30
C VAL A 6 15.08 23.53 -1.39
N ALA A 7 13.99 24.12 -1.89
CA ALA A 7 13.84 25.56 -2.05
C ALA A 7 13.86 26.32 -0.72
N VAL A 8 13.38 25.72 0.37
CA VAL A 8 13.36 26.37 1.72
C VAL A 8 14.63 26.15 2.53
N ASN A 9 15.66 25.54 1.96
CA ASN A 9 16.96 25.46 2.62
C ASN A 9 17.47 26.87 2.93
N ALA A 10 18.02 27.07 4.12
CA ALA A 10 18.48 28.40 4.60
C ALA A 10 19.47 29.08 3.63
N GLU A 11 20.37 28.30 3.04
CA GLU A 11 21.33 28.83 2.07
C GLU A 11 20.64 29.26 0.76
N THR A 12 19.64 28.54 0.31
CA THR A 12 18.85 28.87 -0.87
C THR A 12 18.02 30.13 -0.63
N LEU A 13 17.31 30.19 0.51
CA LEU A 13 16.48 31.36 0.87
C LEU A 13 17.36 32.64 1.04
N ALA A 14 18.56 32.53 1.61
CA ALA A 14 19.44 33.66 1.77
C ALA A 14 19.86 34.32 0.44
N ARG A 15 19.80 33.58 -0.65
CA ARG A 15 20.09 34.06 -2.01
C ARG A 15 18.90 34.69 -2.72
N MET A 16 17.69 34.48 -2.20
CA MET A 16 16.45 34.98 -2.81
C MET A 16 16.28 36.47 -2.51
N ARG A 17 15.72 37.22 -3.47
CA ARG A 17 15.40 38.64 -3.37
C ARG A 17 14.02 38.89 -3.96
N GLU A 18 13.17 39.54 -3.20
CA GLU A 18 11.82 39.94 -3.69
C GLU A 18 11.96 40.85 -4.92
N GLY A 19 11.08 40.63 -5.90
CA GLY A 19 11.04 41.38 -7.16
C GLY A 19 12.22 41.12 -8.12
N ARG A 20 13.18 40.28 -7.74
CA ARG A 20 14.37 39.98 -8.55
C ARG A 20 14.55 38.47 -8.80
N THR A 21 14.21 37.64 -7.82
CA THR A 21 14.30 36.18 -7.95
C THR A 21 12.98 35.63 -8.41
N HIS A 22 13.02 34.70 -9.37
CA HIS A 22 11.86 33.98 -9.84
C HIS A 22 12.05 32.48 -9.59
N VAL A 23 10.96 31.78 -9.22
CA VAL A 23 10.98 30.36 -8.85
C VAL A 23 9.92 29.59 -9.64
N ALA A 24 10.35 28.62 -10.43
CA ALA A 24 9.49 27.57 -10.97
C ALA A 24 9.47 26.40 -10.00
N LEU A 25 8.38 26.19 -9.31
CA LEU A 25 8.24 25.24 -8.20
C LEU A 25 7.48 23.99 -8.66
N ASN A 26 8.06 22.82 -8.43
CA ASN A 26 7.35 21.56 -8.61
C ASN A 26 6.48 21.27 -7.39
N THR A 27 5.18 21.19 -7.56
CA THR A 27 4.25 20.91 -6.45
C THR A 27 3.99 19.42 -6.25
N HIS A 28 4.78 18.55 -6.84
CA HIS A 28 4.66 17.11 -6.60
C HIS A 28 5.01 16.75 -5.16
N SER A 29 4.10 15.99 -4.51
CA SER A 29 4.29 15.57 -3.12
C SER A 29 4.97 14.21 -3.05
N THR A 30 6.25 14.18 -2.72
CA THR A 30 6.99 12.93 -2.50
C THR A 30 7.23 12.71 -1.01
N PRO A 31 6.82 11.55 -0.43
CA PRO A 31 7.14 11.21 0.95
C PRO A 31 8.65 11.12 1.15
N THR A 32 9.18 11.84 2.14
CA THR A 32 10.60 11.79 2.50
C THR A 32 10.91 10.65 3.47
N ALA A 33 12.20 10.41 3.76
CA ALA A 33 12.62 9.46 4.80
C ALA A 33 12.05 9.77 6.19
N ALA A 34 11.57 10.99 6.43
CA ALA A 34 10.90 11.37 7.68
C ALA A 34 9.57 10.59 7.88
N PHE A 35 8.84 10.29 6.79
CA PHE A 35 7.64 9.45 6.83
C PHE A 35 7.91 8.05 7.41
N VAL A 36 9.06 7.47 7.11
CA VAL A 36 9.44 6.14 7.62
C VAL A 36 9.70 6.17 9.14
N ARG A 37 10.16 7.32 9.66
CA ARG A 37 10.49 7.48 11.08
C ARG A 37 9.29 7.94 11.90
N ASN A 38 8.36 8.65 11.30
CA ASN A 38 7.17 9.21 11.94
C ASN A 38 5.93 8.89 11.09
N ALA A 39 5.10 7.96 11.57
CA ALA A 39 3.86 7.55 10.89
C ALA A 39 2.82 8.69 10.77
N ASN A 40 2.93 9.72 11.61
CA ASN A 40 2.07 10.90 11.60
C ASN A 40 2.72 12.09 10.85
N TRP A 41 3.82 11.86 10.13
CA TRP A 41 4.46 12.91 9.36
C TRP A 41 3.51 13.44 8.29
N GLN A 42 3.35 14.74 8.24
CA GLN A 42 2.63 15.45 7.19
C GLN A 42 3.65 16.15 6.30
N ASN A 43 3.40 16.13 5.00
CA ASN A 43 4.29 16.81 4.06
C ASN A 43 4.14 18.33 4.23
N PRO A 44 5.21 19.08 4.59
CA PRO A 44 5.17 20.52 4.79
C PRO A 44 5.19 21.32 3.47
N GLN A 45 4.76 20.73 2.37
CA GLN A 45 4.89 21.29 1.03
C GLN A 45 4.19 22.66 0.89
N ASP A 46 2.98 22.78 1.41
CA ASP A 46 2.22 24.04 1.34
C ASP A 46 2.92 25.13 2.18
N ASP A 47 3.46 24.77 3.32
CA ASP A 47 4.25 25.68 4.14
C ASP A 47 5.53 26.11 3.41
N CYS A 48 6.21 25.19 2.73
CA CYS A 48 7.39 25.47 1.93
C CYS A 48 7.08 26.43 0.77
N ALA A 49 5.97 26.20 0.05
CA ALA A 49 5.54 27.09 -1.03
C ALA A 49 5.26 28.52 -0.52
N ASN A 50 4.62 28.63 0.65
CA ASN A 50 4.35 29.92 1.30
C ASN A 50 5.64 30.64 1.71
N VAL A 51 6.64 29.91 2.24
CA VAL A 51 7.95 30.47 2.60
C VAL A 51 8.66 31.03 1.36
N VAL A 52 8.68 30.28 0.26
CA VAL A 52 9.26 30.74 -1.01
C VAL A 52 8.52 31.97 -1.52
N ALA A 53 7.18 31.97 -1.51
CA ALA A 53 6.37 33.10 -1.97
C ALA A 53 6.64 34.38 -1.14
N ARG A 54 6.88 34.27 0.16
CA ARG A 54 7.29 35.40 1.01
C ARG A 54 8.69 35.91 0.68
N ALA A 55 9.60 35.04 0.29
CA ALA A 55 10.98 35.40 0.00
C ALA A 55 11.15 36.12 -1.35
N VAL A 56 10.32 35.78 -2.36
CA VAL A 56 10.48 36.31 -3.73
C VAL A 56 9.30 37.20 -4.18
N GLY A 57 8.21 37.24 -3.41
CA GLY A 57 6.94 37.85 -3.79
C GLY A 57 6.08 36.90 -4.63
N ILE A 58 4.75 36.98 -4.46
CA ILE A 58 3.80 36.10 -5.17
C ILE A 58 3.99 36.14 -6.70
N PRO A 59 4.19 37.29 -7.36
CA PRO A 59 4.40 37.33 -8.81
C PRO A 59 5.68 36.63 -9.29
N GLY A 60 6.63 36.39 -8.38
CA GLY A 60 7.89 35.73 -8.66
C GLY A 60 7.79 34.20 -8.63
N VAL A 61 6.65 33.63 -8.27
CA VAL A 61 6.47 32.16 -8.15
C VAL A 61 5.52 31.65 -9.24
N GLY A 62 5.97 30.64 -9.96
CA GLY A 62 5.11 29.81 -10.81
C GLY A 62 5.20 28.37 -10.34
N SER A 63 4.07 27.71 -10.17
CA SER A 63 4.03 26.36 -9.59
C SER A 63 3.02 25.46 -10.29
N PHE A 64 3.38 24.20 -10.46
CA PHE A 64 2.49 23.12 -10.89
C PHE A 64 3.11 21.75 -10.59
N ASP A 65 2.30 20.70 -10.59
CA ASP A 65 2.78 19.31 -10.43
C ASP A 65 3.43 18.85 -11.76
N ALA A 66 4.73 19.13 -11.87
CA ALA A 66 5.49 18.81 -13.06
C ALA A 66 5.72 17.30 -13.22
N ASP A 67 5.78 16.54 -12.13
CA ASP A 67 5.94 15.09 -12.18
C ASP A 67 4.66 14.42 -12.70
N ALA A 68 3.48 14.84 -12.23
CA ALA A 68 2.23 14.32 -12.73
C ALA A 68 2.05 14.62 -14.22
N VAL A 69 2.36 15.85 -14.65
CA VAL A 69 2.28 16.25 -16.06
C VAL A 69 3.30 15.49 -16.91
N ALA A 70 4.55 15.37 -16.45
CA ALA A 70 5.60 14.65 -17.17
C ALA A 70 5.26 13.15 -17.29
N ASN A 71 4.81 12.54 -16.21
CA ASN A 71 4.40 11.13 -16.24
C ASN A 71 3.23 10.88 -17.20
N ALA A 72 2.23 11.76 -17.20
CA ALA A 72 1.04 11.60 -18.05
C ALA A 72 1.34 11.83 -19.55
N LEU A 73 2.16 12.83 -19.90
CA LEU A 73 2.40 13.24 -21.29
C LEU A 73 3.64 12.61 -21.90
N MET A 74 4.63 12.24 -21.07
CA MET A 74 5.93 11.74 -21.50
C MET A 74 6.24 10.30 -21.01
N GLY A 75 5.41 9.76 -20.09
CA GLY A 75 5.56 8.42 -19.54
C GLY A 75 6.60 8.28 -18.40
N ASP A 76 7.31 9.36 -18.03
CA ASP A 76 8.33 9.32 -16.98
C ASP A 76 8.47 10.68 -16.27
N THR A 77 8.62 10.67 -14.94
CA THR A 77 8.84 11.86 -14.12
C THR A 77 10.23 12.49 -14.32
N LEU A 78 11.20 11.77 -14.90
CA LEU A 78 12.52 12.32 -15.24
C LEU A 78 12.43 13.56 -16.12
N TYR A 79 11.37 13.71 -16.90
CA TYR A 79 11.12 14.84 -17.77
C TYR A 79 10.55 16.09 -17.07
N ALA A 80 10.27 16.04 -15.77
CA ALA A 80 9.77 17.18 -14.99
C ALA A 80 10.79 18.34 -14.96
N ASN A 81 12.09 18.06 -14.85
CA ASN A 81 13.11 19.10 -14.80
C ASN A 81 13.25 19.89 -16.10
N PRO A 82 13.39 19.28 -17.30
CA PRO A 82 13.36 20.02 -18.55
C PRO A 82 12.03 20.74 -18.77
N MET A 83 10.90 20.19 -18.30
CA MET A 83 9.61 20.83 -18.39
C MET A 83 9.56 22.12 -17.53
N LEU A 84 10.03 22.08 -16.28
CA LEU A 84 10.14 23.27 -15.42
C LEU A 84 11.09 24.31 -15.99
N LEU A 85 12.18 23.88 -16.65
CA LEU A 85 13.07 24.79 -17.33
C LEU A 85 12.36 25.51 -18.50
N GLY A 86 11.60 24.77 -19.30
CA GLY A 86 10.78 25.34 -20.39
C GLY A 86 9.73 26.34 -19.88
N TYR A 87 9.09 26.00 -18.75
CA TYR A 87 8.15 26.89 -18.06
C TYR A 87 8.83 28.20 -17.64
N ALA A 88 9.96 28.12 -16.93
CA ALA A 88 10.70 29.28 -16.47
C ALA A 88 11.23 30.14 -17.63
N TRP A 89 11.67 29.50 -18.70
CA TRP A 89 12.13 30.19 -19.89
C TRP A 89 11.01 30.96 -20.58
N GLN A 90 9.85 30.36 -20.76
CA GLN A 90 8.69 31.00 -21.39
C GLN A 90 8.16 32.18 -20.57
N LYS A 91 8.33 32.14 -19.23
CA LYS A 91 8.04 33.28 -18.35
C LYS A 91 9.09 34.40 -18.43
N GLY A 92 10.14 34.25 -19.25
CA GLY A 92 11.22 35.24 -19.36
C GLY A 92 12.20 35.25 -18.17
N TRP A 93 12.21 34.20 -17.36
CA TRP A 93 13.03 34.12 -16.14
C TRP A 93 14.44 33.56 -16.40
N VAL A 94 14.68 33.01 -17.59
CA VAL A 94 15.97 32.45 -17.98
C VAL A 94 16.54 33.31 -19.10
N PRO A 95 17.63 34.07 -18.88
CA PRO A 95 18.20 35.02 -19.85
C PRO A 95 19.13 34.33 -20.89
N LEU A 96 18.60 33.29 -21.54
CA LEU A 96 19.28 32.53 -22.60
C LEU A 96 18.36 32.45 -23.79
N ASP A 97 18.94 32.45 -25.00
CA ASP A 97 18.17 32.25 -26.21
C ASP A 97 17.76 30.78 -26.39
N TYR A 98 16.70 30.55 -27.16
CA TYR A 98 16.15 29.23 -27.40
C TYR A 98 17.15 28.27 -28.08
N ALA A 99 17.91 28.79 -29.07
CA ALA A 99 18.86 27.97 -29.82
C ALA A 99 19.99 27.45 -28.93
N SER A 100 20.48 28.27 -28.02
CA SER A 100 21.50 27.89 -27.03
C SER A 100 21.00 26.79 -26.10
N LEU A 101 19.75 26.87 -25.60
CA LEU A 101 19.19 25.85 -24.75
C LEU A 101 18.97 24.54 -25.50
N MET A 102 18.46 24.57 -26.72
CA MET A 102 18.30 23.38 -27.56
C MET A 102 19.67 22.75 -27.88
N ARG A 103 20.68 23.58 -28.14
CA ARG A 103 22.04 23.09 -28.36
C ARG A 103 22.66 22.47 -27.10
N ALA A 104 22.38 23.00 -25.93
CA ALA A 104 22.83 22.43 -24.67
C ALA A 104 22.20 21.03 -24.43
N ILE A 105 20.90 20.86 -24.74
CA ILE A 105 20.23 19.57 -24.67
C ILE A 105 20.89 18.56 -25.65
N GLU A 106 21.20 18.99 -26.87
CA GLU A 106 21.90 18.14 -27.84
C GLU A 106 23.29 17.71 -27.35
N LEU A 107 24.07 18.64 -26.82
CA LEU A 107 25.40 18.37 -26.30
C LEU A 107 25.40 17.42 -25.11
N ASN A 108 24.37 17.45 -24.29
CA ASN A 108 24.17 16.51 -23.19
C ASN A 108 23.97 15.07 -23.67
N ASN A 109 23.52 14.88 -24.91
CA ASN A 109 23.42 13.62 -25.63
C ASN A 109 22.63 12.50 -24.89
N VAL A 110 21.65 12.86 -24.08
CA VAL A 110 20.75 11.93 -23.34
C VAL A 110 19.32 12.23 -23.72
N ALA A 111 18.59 11.27 -24.26
CA ALA A 111 17.17 11.35 -24.63
C ALA A 111 16.79 12.71 -25.26
N ILE A 112 17.55 13.15 -26.27
CA ILE A 112 17.53 14.52 -26.83
C ILE A 112 16.11 14.94 -27.19
N GLU A 113 15.43 14.15 -28.01
CA GLU A 113 14.08 14.51 -28.49
C GLU A 113 13.05 14.58 -27.37
N ASN A 114 13.15 13.65 -26.40
CA ASN A 114 12.24 13.67 -25.24
C ASN A 114 12.50 14.89 -24.34
N ASN A 115 13.75 15.25 -24.12
CA ASN A 115 14.08 16.44 -23.34
C ASN A 115 13.63 17.74 -24.02
N LYS A 116 13.78 17.83 -25.35
CA LYS A 116 13.23 18.96 -26.14
C LYS A 116 11.72 19.00 -26.05
N THR A 117 11.05 17.85 -26.20
CA THR A 117 9.60 17.73 -26.11
C THR A 117 9.09 18.14 -24.70
N ALA A 118 9.78 17.71 -23.65
CA ALA A 118 9.44 18.10 -22.28
C ALA A 118 9.61 19.60 -22.06
N PHE A 119 10.67 20.20 -22.57
CA PHE A 119 10.88 21.65 -22.56
C PHE A 119 9.71 22.38 -23.24
N GLU A 120 9.26 21.92 -24.41
CA GLU A 120 8.11 22.50 -25.11
C GLU A 120 6.80 22.34 -24.32
N TRP A 121 6.57 21.24 -23.64
CA TRP A 121 5.43 21.11 -22.74
C TRP A 121 5.48 22.11 -21.59
N GLY A 122 6.65 22.37 -21.05
CA GLY A 122 6.86 23.42 -20.04
C GLY A 122 6.50 24.81 -20.57
N ARG A 123 6.90 25.12 -21.78
CA ARG A 123 6.55 26.40 -22.45
C ARG A 123 5.04 26.53 -22.60
N ARG A 124 4.36 25.46 -23.05
CA ARG A 124 2.88 25.42 -23.17
C ARG A 124 2.21 25.63 -21.80
N ALA A 125 2.72 24.96 -20.75
CA ALA A 125 2.22 25.12 -19.39
C ALA A 125 2.36 26.55 -18.85
N ALA A 126 3.42 27.28 -19.24
CA ALA A 126 3.59 28.66 -18.89
C ALA A 126 2.63 29.61 -19.60
N HIS A 127 2.14 29.23 -20.79
CA HIS A 127 1.14 29.97 -21.54
C HIS A 127 -0.29 29.64 -21.08
N ASP A 128 -0.64 28.35 -21.00
CA ASP A 128 -1.95 27.87 -20.54
C ASP A 128 -1.79 26.57 -19.74
N LEU A 129 -1.63 26.73 -18.43
CA LEU A 129 -1.46 25.60 -17.52
C LEU A 129 -2.74 24.72 -17.47
N ALA A 130 -3.93 25.34 -17.54
CA ALA A 130 -5.18 24.59 -17.44
C ALA A 130 -5.37 23.66 -18.64
N ALA A 131 -5.03 24.11 -19.86
CA ALA A 131 -5.09 23.28 -21.06
C ALA A 131 -4.11 22.10 -20.96
N VAL A 132 -2.87 22.31 -20.48
CA VAL A 132 -1.89 21.25 -20.30
C VAL A 132 -2.32 20.27 -19.23
N GLN A 133 -2.83 20.72 -18.10
CA GLN A 133 -3.36 19.86 -17.04
C GLN A 133 -4.57 19.04 -17.50
N LYS A 134 -5.43 19.61 -18.33
CA LYS A 134 -6.55 18.88 -18.92
C LYS A 134 -6.08 17.73 -19.83
N LEU A 135 -5.04 17.95 -20.62
CA LEU A 135 -4.44 16.90 -21.46
C LEU A 135 -3.70 15.84 -20.62
N ALA A 136 -3.05 16.27 -19.55
CA ALA A 136 -2.33 15.38 -18.61
C ALA A 136 -3.28 14.63 -17.67
N SER A 137 -4.50 15.14 -17.48
CA SER A 137 -5.51 14.40 -16.72
C SER A 137 -6.02 13.26 -17.59
N PRO A 138 -5.73 11.98 -17.27
CA PRO A 138 -6.43 10.90 -17.93
C PRO A 138 -7.91 11.19 -17.75
N GLY A 139 -8.66 11.16 -18.85
CA GLY A 139 -10.11 11.24 -18.75
C GLY A 139 -10.51 10.29 -17.64
N GLN A 140 -11.19 10.79 -16.60
CA GLN A 140 -11.62 9.94 -15.51
C GLN A 140 -12.45 8.83 -16.14
N VAL A 141 -11.80 7.68 -16.38
CA VAL A 141 -12.51 6.43 -16.42
C VAL A 141 -13.02 6.31 -15.00
N ILE A 142 -14.23 6.80 -14.77
CA ILE A 142 -14.99 6.44 -13.58
C ILE A 142 -15.22 4.94 -13.78
N GLU A 143 -14.23 4.13 -13.38
CA GLU A 143 -14.54 2.77 -13.03
C GLU A 143 -15.57 2.89 -11.93
N PHE A 144 -16.83 2.74 -12.30
CA PHE A 144 -17.88 2.39 -11.36
C PHE A 144 -17.41 1.04 -10.78
N LYS A 145 -16.58 1.07 -9.75
CA LYS A 145 -16.34 -0.11 -8.93
C LYS A 145 -17.71 -0.46 -8.38
N LYS A 146 -18.35 -1.41 -9.07
CA LYS A 146 -19.61 -1.99 -8.63
C LYS A 146 -19.39 -2.32 -7.16
N ARG A 147 -20.16 -1.68 -6.28
CA ARG A 147 -20.00 -1.86 -4.84
C ARG A 147 -20.02 -3.36 -4.58
N GLU A 148 -18.92 -3.91 -4.09
CA GLU A 148 -18.80 -5.35 -3.89
C GLU A 148 -19.90 -5.79 -2.91
N THR A 149 -20.78 -6.69 -3.32
CA THR A 149 -21.80 -7.23 -2.43
C THR A 149 -21.17 -8.23 -1.46
N VAL A 150 -21.82 -8.49 -0.33
CA VAL A 150 -21.37 -9.50 0.65
C VAL A 150 -21.19 -10.85 -0.05
N GLU A 151 -22.12 -11.22 -0.92
CA GLU A 151 -22.10 -12.48 -1.66
C GLU A 151 -20.87 -12.58 -2.57
N SER A 152 -20.55 -11.51 -3.32
CA SER A 152 -19.39 -11.48 -4.21
C SER A 152 -18.08 -11.49 -3.42
N LEU A 153 -18.02 -10.77 -2.29
CA LEU A 153 -16.90 -10.79 -1.35
C LEU A 153 -16.66 -12.20 -0.80
N VAL A 154 -17.71 -12.85 -0.30
CA VAL A 154 -17.64 -14.20 0.27
C VAL A 154 -17.23 -15.20 -0.80
N GLN A 155 -17.84 -15.17 -1.98
CA GLN A 155 -17.50 -16.11 -3.06
C GLN A 155 -16.03 -16.00 -3.46
N ARG A 156 -15.52 -14.80 -3.69
CA ARG A 156 -14.11 -14.59 -4.00
C ARG A 156 -13.16 -15.12 -2.92
N ARG A 157 -13.54 -15.02 -1.63
CA ARG A 157 -12.76 -15.55 -0.51
C ARG A 157 -12.82 -17.06 -0.44
N VAL A 158 -13.97 -17.65 -0.74
CA VAL A 158 -14.16 -19.11 -0.84
C VAL A 158 -13.28 -19.68 -1.95
N ASP A 159 -13.28 -19.06 -3.14
CA ASP A 159 -12.44 -19.48 -4.26
C ASP A 159 -10.96 -19.43 -3.88
N PHE A 160 -10.54 -18.36 -3.21
CA PHE A 160 -9.18 -18.23 -2.71
C PHE A 160 -8.82 -19.33 -1.69
N LEU A 161 -9.67 -19.57 -0.68
CA LEU A 161 -9.43 -20.58 0.37
C LEU A 161 -9.44 -22.00 -0.17
N THR A 162 -10.23 -22.26 -1.22
CA THR A 162 -10.19 -23.52 -1.97
C THR A 162 -8.82 -23.72 -2.62
N GLY A 163 -8.28 -22.66 -3.25
CA GLY A 163 -6.93 -22.66 -3.80
C GLY A 163 -5.83 -22.72 -2.73
N TYR A 164 -6.07 -22.08 -1.59
CA TYR A 164 -5.15 -22.02 -0.45
C TYR A 164 -4.97 -23.39 0.24
N GLN A 165 -6.07 -24.10 0.50
CA GLN A 165 -6.00 -25.41 1.14
C GLN A 165 -6.88 -26.44 0.40
N ASN A 166 -8.21 -26.39 0.59
CA ASN A 166 -9.18 -27.28 -0.07
C ASN A 166 -10.62 -26.76 0.09
N VAL A 167 -11.58 -27.43 -0.56
CA VAL A 167 -13.00 -27.07 -0.51
C VAL A 167 -13.55 -27.13 0.92
N ALA A 168 -13.21 -28.15 1.70
CA ALA A 168 -13.74 -28.30 3.06
C ALA A 168 -13.32 -27.12 3.97
N TYR A 169 -12.08 -26.62 3.82
CA TYR A 169 -11.61 -25.46 4.55
C TYR A 169 -12.35 -24.18 4.14
N ALA A 170 -12.60 -24.02 2.85
CA ALA A 170 -13.36 -22.88 2.31
C ALA A 170 -14.83 -22.92 2.76
N GLU A 171 -15.45 -24.09 2.85
CA GLU A 171 -16.84 -24.24 3.33
C GLU A 171 -16.98 -23.92 4.82
N GLN A 172 -15.98 -24.20 5.65
CA GLN A 172 -15.98 -23.73 7.05
C GLN A 172 -16.08 -22.20 7.15
N TYR A 173 -15.37 -21.48 6.26
CA TYR A 173 -15.47 -20.02 6.17
C TYR A 173 -16.86 -19.60 5.71
N ARG A 174 -17.37 -20.17 4.61
CA ARG A 174 -18.70 -19.84 4.05
C ARG A 174 -19.81 -20.04 5.08
N ALA A 175 -19.83 -21.19 5.72
CA ALA A 175 -20.85 -21.53 6.71
C ALA A 175 -20.85 -20.56 7.90
N PHE A 176 -19.65 -20.19 8.38
CA PHE A 176 -19.52 -19.25 9.48
C PHE A 176 -20.02 -17.84 9.09
N ILE A 177 -19.66 -17.35 7.90
CA ILE A 177 -20.15 -16.03 7.45
C ILE A 177 -21.67 -16.05 7.26
N ALA A 178 -22.25 -17.12 6.75
CA ALA A 178 -23.72 -17.25 6.64
C ALA A 178 -24.43 -17.21 8.01
N GLN A 179 -23.80 -17.80 9.04
CA GLN A 179 -24.33 -17.72 10.42
C GLN A 179 -24.31 -16.28 10.94
N VAL A 180 -23.21 -15.55 10.74
CA VAL A 180 -23.07 -14.12 11.13
C VAL A 180 -24.11 -13.27 10.38
N GLN A 181 -24.24 -13.47 9.07
CA GLN A 181 -25.18 -12.73 8.23
C GLN A 181 -26.64 -12.94 8.71
N LYS A 182 -27.01 -14.16 9.03
CA LYS A 182 -28.34 -14.46 9.56
C LYS A 182 -28.60 -13.74 10.87
N ALA A 183 -27.64 -13.76 11.80
CA ALA A 183 -27.76 -13.11 13.09
C ALA A 183 -27.83 -11.56 12.97
N GLU A 184 -26.97 -10.97 12.14
CA GLU A 184 -26.96 -9.52 11.92
C GLU A 184 -28.23 -9.03 11.24
N ALA A 185 -28.73 -9.75 10.22
CA ALA A 185 -29.95 -9.42 9.52
C ALA A 185 -31.16 -9.43 10.49
N ALA A 186 -31.23 -10.43 11.37
CA ALA A 186 -32.30 -10.54 12.36
C ALA A 186 -32.25 -9.42 13.42
N ALA A 187 -31.05 -9.02 13.85
CA ALA A 187 -30.87 -8.04 14.93
C ALA A 187 -30.94 -6.57 14.44
N THR A 188 -30.48 -6.28 13.22
CA THR A 188 -30.28 -4.90 12.77
C THR A 188 -30.73 -4.62 11.33
N GLY A 189 -30.93 -5.62 10.50
CA GLY A 189 -31.15 -5.48 9.06
C GLY A 189 -29.96 -4.95 8.28
N LYS A 190 -28.74 -4.90 8.89
CA LYS A 190 -27.50 -4.40 8.27
C LYS A 190 -26.60 -5.55 7.83
N THR A 191 -25.49 -5.20 7.14
CA THR A 191 -24.48 -6.15 6.64
C THR A 191 -23.05 -5.81 7.06
N ALA A 192 -22.86 -4.71 7.79
CA ALA A 192 -21.54 -4.18 8.14
C ALA A 192 -20.72 -5.14 9.03
N LEU A 193 -21.37 -5.83 9.97
CA LEU A 193 -20.70 -6.85 10.80
C LEU A 193 -20.28 -8.04 9.95
N THR A 194 -21.18 -8.52 9.10
CA THR A 194 -20.92 -9.62 8.16
C THR A 194 -19.74 -9.32 7.24
N GLU A 195 -19.71 -8.13 6.65
CA GLU A 195 -18.59 -7.68 5.80
C GLU A 195 -17.27 -7.63 6.58
N THR A 196 -17.32 -7.11 7.81
CA THR A 196 -16.15 -7.00 8.69
C THR A 196 -15.63 -8.38 9.08
N VAL A 197 -16.50 -9.27 9.51
CA VAL A 197 -16.12 -10.65 9.87
C VAL A 197 -15.62 -11.40 8.64
N ALA A 198 -16.28 -11.27 7.49
CA ALA A 198 -15.83 -11.88 6.24
C ALA A 198 -14.40 -11.45 5.88
N ARG A 199 -14.08 -10.18 6.06
CA ARG A 199 -12.75 -9.62 5.77
C ARG A 199 -11.69 -10.16 6.73
N TYR A 200 -11.96 -10.13 8.03
CA TYR A 200 -10.95 -10.41 9.04
C TYR A 200 -10.80 -11.89 9.37
N LEU A 201 -11.87 -12.69 9.30
CA LEU A 201 -11.75 -14.14 9.37
C LEU A 201 -10.93 -14.68 8.19
N PHE A 202 -11.19 -14.19 6.97
CA PHE A 202 -10.38 -14.54 5.82
C PHE A 202 -8.89 -14.20 6.03
N LYS A 203 -8.58 -12.99 6.55
CA LYS A 203 -7.21 -12.58 6.86
C LYS A 203 -6.51 -13.55 7.81
N LEU A 204 -7.23 -14.04 8.83
CA LEU A 204 -6.70 -15.01 9.79
C LEU A 204 -6.56 -16.41 9.17
N MET A 205 -7.55 -16.86 8.38
CA MET A 205 -7.54 -18.17 7.74
C MET A 205 -6.51 -18.29 6.61
N ALA A 206 -6.22 -17.19 5.91
CA ALA A 206 -5.26 -17.14 4.82
C ALA A 206 -3.87 -16.64 5.27
N TYR A 207 -3.38 -17.09 6.42
CA TYR A 207 -2.05 -16.72 6.90
C TYR A 207 -0.95 -17.21 5.95
N LYS A 208 0.12 -16.41 5.83
CA LYS A 208 1.17 -16.65 4.85
C LYS A 208 2.22 -17.61 5.40
N ASP A 209 2.06 -18.88 5.08
CA ASP A 209 3.03 -19.95 5.38
C ASP A 209 3.87 -20.34 4.15
N GLU A 210 4.70 -21.34 4.31
CA GLU A 210 5.61 -21.83 3.29
C GLU A 210 4.88 -22.43 2.08
N TYR A 211 3.75 -23.11 2.29
CA TYR A 211 2.90 -23.65 1.23
C TYR A 211 2.27 -22.52 0.41
N GLU A 212 1.78 -21.47 1.08
CA GLU A 212 1.18 -20.32 0.42
C GLU A 212 2.23 -19.49 -0.34
N VAL A 213 3.42 -19.30 0.23
CA VAL A 213 4.54 -18.67 -0.49
C VAL A 213 4.86 -19.45 -1.76
N ALA A 214 4.94 -20.78 -1.66
CA ALA A 214 5.21 -21.64 -2.82
C ALA A 214 4.09 -21.53 -3.87
N ARG A 215 2.81 -21.56 -3.44
CA ARG A 215 1.65 -21.41 -4.33
C ARG A 215 1.68 -20.08 -5.09
N LEU A 216 1.90 -18.97 -4.38
CA LEU A 216 1.93 -17.63 -4.98
C LEU A 216 3.08 -17.45 -6.00
N HIS A 217 4.23 -18.09 -5.77
CA HIS A 217 5.35 -18.04 -6.73
C HIS A 217 5.18 -18.98 -7.93
N THR A 218 4.25 -19.92 -7.86
CA THR A 218 3.95 -20.86 -8.96
C THR A 218 2.66 -20.53 -9.67
N ASP A 219 1.93 -19.52 -9.23
CA ASP A 219 0.73 -19.03 -9.89
C ASP A 219 1.05 -18.50 -11.29
N THR A 220 0.28 -18.91 -12.28
CA THR A 220 0.50 -18.51 -13.68
C THR A 220 0.41 -17.02 -13.85
N THR A 221 -0.54 -16.36 -13.17
CA THR A 221 -0.71 -14.89 -13.28
C THR A 221 0.50 -14.12 -12.74
N PHE A 222 1.23 -14.65 -11.75
CA PHE A 222 2.48 -14.07 -11.28
C PHE A 222 3.58 -14.22 -12.34
N LEU A 223 3.74 -15.43 -12.87
CA LEU A 223 4.77 -15.71 -13.88
C LEU A 223 4.52 -14.95 -15.18
N ASP A 224 3.27 -14.86 -15.62
CA ASP A 224 2.88 -14.11 -16.82
C ASP A 224 3.16 -12.61 -16.66
N ARG A 225 2.88 -12.03 -15.49
CA ARG A 225 3.25 -10.65 -15.20
C ARG A 225 4.75 -10.43 -15.23
N VAL A 226 5.53 -11.33 -14.60
CA VAL A 226 7.00 -11.23 -14.62
C VAL A 226 7.52 -11.34 -16.05
N ASN A 227 7.01 -12.29 -16.84
CA ASN A 227 7.41 -12.44 -18.24
C ASN A 227 7.06 -11.19 -19.08
N GLY A 228 5.95 -10.53 -18.80
CA GLY A 228 5.55 -9.30 -19.48
C GLY A 228 6.32 -8.04 -19.06
N MET A 229 7.11 -8.10 -17.98
CA MET A 229 7.90 -6.96 -17.48
C MET A 229 9.32 -6.89 -18.05
N PHE A 230 9.79 -7.97 -18.66
CA PHE A 230 11.17 -8.08 -19.15
C PHE A 230 11.18 -8.59 -20.60
N GLU A 231 12.04 -8.00 -21.42
CA GLU A 231 12.36 -8.47 -22.76
C GLU A 231 13.64 -9.32 -22.73
N GLY A 232 13.66 -10.42 -23.51
CA GLY A 232 14.81 -11.33 -23.60
C GLY A 232 14.90 -12.34 -22.44
N ASP A 233 16.04 -13.04 -22.38
CA ASP A 233 16.28 -14.08 -21.38
C ASP A 233 16.61 -13.49 -20.01
N PHE A 234 15.83 -13.84 -19.00
CA PHE A 234 16.09 -13.44 -17.62
C PHE A 234 16.09 -14.65 -16.67
N LYS A 235 16.71 -14.48 -15.50
CA LYS A 235 16.77 -15.51 -14.46
C LYS A 235 16.19 -14.98 -13.15
N LEU A 236 15.16 -15.65 -12.63
CA LEU A 236 14.60 -15.33 -11.32
C LEU A 236 15.48 -15.86 -10.20
N HIS A 237 15.76 -15.02 -9.24
CA HIS A 237 16.38 -15.38 -7.97
C HIS A 237 15.45 -15.07 -6.81
N TYR A 238 15.39 -15.98 -5.86
CA TYR A 238 14.50 -15.89 -4.71
C TYR A 238 15.31 -15.59 -3.45
N HIS A 239 14.94 -14.54 -2.72
CA HIS A 239 15.56 -14.19 -1.44
C HIS A 239 14.64 -14.63 -0.31
N LEU A 240 14.95 -15.79 0.28
CA LEU A 240 14.11 -16.48 1.25
C LEU A 240 14.87 -16.73 2.56
N ALA A 241 14.14 -16.82 3.65
CA ALA A 241 14.63 -17.23 4.95
C ALA A 241 13.80 -18.41 5.48
N PRO A 242 13.90 -19.62 4.86
CA PRO A 242 13.09 -20.76 5.27
C PRO A 242 13.44 -21.15 6.72
N PRO A 243 12.46 -21.31 7.63
CA PRO A 243 12.71 -21.52 9.06
C PRO A 243 13.62 -22.73 9.37
N ILE A 244 13.60 -23.74 8.49
CA ILE A 244 14.36 -25.00 8.68
C ILE A 244 15.81 -24.87 8.23
N ILE A 245 16.12 -23.99 7.24
CA ILE A 245 17.43 -23.94 6.57
C ILE A 245 18.14 -22.60 6.77
N ALA A 246 17.40 -21.55 7.13
CA ALA A 246 17.96 -20.21 7.24
C ALA A 246 18.89 -20.08 8.45
N LYS A 247 20.06 -19.48 8.24
CA LYS A 247 20.99 -19.12 9.32
C LYS A 247 20.42 -17.97 10.14
N LYS A 248 20.68 -17.98 11.45
CA LYS A 248 20.34 -16.86 12.35
C LYS A 248 21.53 -15.90 12.46
N ASN A 249 21.26 -14.60 12.51
CA ASN A 249 22.27 -13.60 12.83
C ASN A 249 22.56 -13.56 14.35
N SER A 250 23.51 -12.71 14.77
CA SER A 250 23.86 -12.51 16.18
C SER A 250 22.70 -12.04 17.08
N LYS A 251 21.61 -11.55 16.48
CA LYS A 251 20.38 -11.12 17.16
C LYS A 251 19.27 -12.19 17.11
N GLY A 252 19.58 -13.41 16.68
CA GLY A 252 18.63 -14.51 16.57
C GLY A 252 17.65 -14.43 15.38
N GLN A 253 17.80 -13.45 14.50
CA GLN A 253 16.91 -13.23 13.35
C GLN A 253 17.36 -14.09 12.17
N LEU A 254 16.39 -14.66 11.43
CA LEU A 254 16.64 -15.45 10.23
C LEU A 254 17.22 -14.58 9.10
N GLN A 255 18.33 -14.99 8.52
CA GLN A 255 18.97 -14.33 7.39
C GLN A 255 18.39 -14.81 6.07
N LYS A 256 18.06 -13.87 5.18
CA LYS A 256 17.65 -14.21 3.82
C LYS A 256 18.84 -14.77 3.04
N GLN A 257 18.60 -15.88 2.35
CA GLN A 257 19.56 -16.52 1.46
C GLN A 257 19.05 -16.41 0.01
N LYS A 258 19.98 -16.31 -0.94
CA LYS A 258 19.68 -16.27 -2.37
C LYS A 258 19.59 -17.67 -2.94
N PHE A 259 18.45 -17.99 -3.55
CA PHE A 259 18.20 -19.25 -4.26
C PHE A 259 18.11 -19.00 -5.75
N GLY A 260 18.64 -19.91 -6.56
CA GLY A 260 18.62 -19.82 -8.02
C GLY A 260 17.27 -20.26 -8.64
N PRO A 261 17.19 -20.25 -10.00
CA PRO A 261 15.97 -20.57 -10.74
C PRO A 261 15.37 -21.95 -10.44
N GLY A 262 16.19 -22.94 -10.07
CA GLY A 262 15.71 -24.28 -9.67
C GLY A 262 14.76 -24.29 -8.47
N MET A 263 14.71 -23.20 -7.68
CA MET A 263 13.78 -23.06 -6.56
C MET A 263 12.32 -23.09 -7.00
N LEU A 264 12.01 -22.69 -8.23
CA LEU A 264 10.65 -22.76 -8.79
C LEU A 264 10.13 -24.21 -8.84
N THR A 265 10.98 -25.18 -9.12
CA THR A 265 10.60 -26.60 -9.09
C THR A 265 10.29 -27.05 -7.66
N GLY A 266 11.09 -26.61 -6.68
CA GLY A 266 10.82 -26.85 -5.27
C GLY A 266 9.48 -26.25 -4.83
N PHE A 267 9.17 -25.03 -5.26
CA PHE A 267 7.88 -24.40 -5.00
C PHE A 267 6.72 -25.16 -5.64
N LYS A 268 6.86 -25.65 -6.88
CA LYS A 268 5.81 -26.49 -7.51
C LYS A 268 5.50 -27.75 -6.73
N MET A 269 6.53 -28.41 -6.15
CA MET A 269 6.32 -29.56 -5.28
C MET A 269 5.64 -29.14 -3.96
N LEU A 270 6.15 -28.11 -3.31
CA LEU A 270 5.65 -27.66 -2.01
C LEU A 270 4.19 -27.17 -2.11
N ALA A 271 3.84 -26.46 -3.18
CA ALA A 271 2.45 -26.00 -3.42
C ALA A 271 1.45 -27.18 -3.53
N LYS A 272 1.87 -28.35 -4.05
CA LYS A 272 1.02 -29.55 -4.11
C LYS A 272 0.78 -30.16 -2.72
N LEU A 273 1.69 -29.92 -1.77
CA LEU A 273 1.59 -30.42 -0.40
C LEU A 273 0.75 -29.53 0.53
N LYS A 274 0.07 -28.50 0.01
CA LYS A 274 -0.78 -27.59 0.79
C LYS A 274 -1.85 -28.28 1.64
N GLY A 275 -2.29 -29.47 1.25
CA GLY A 275 -3.24 -30.29 2.01
C GLY A 275 -2.70 -30.85 3.32
N LEU A 276 -1.38 -30.84 3.52
CA LEU A 276 -0.74 -31.29 4.78
C LEU A 276 -0.87 -30.21 5.88
N ARG A 277 -1.19 -28.98 5.53
CA ARG A 277 -1.34 -27.85 6.46
C ARG A 277 -2.25 -28.20 7.63
N GLY A 278 -1.71 -28.07 8.85
CA GLY A 278 -2.45 -28.36 10.09
C GLY A 278 -2.58 -29.85 10.43
N THR A 279 -2.04 -30.76 9.62
CA THR A 279 -2.01 -32.21 9.94
C THR A 279 -0.77 -32.59 10.73
N ALA A 280 -0.70 -33.85 11.22
CA ALA A 280 0.48 -34.38 11.89
C ALA A 280 1.75 -34.38 11.00
N LEU A 281 1.59 -34.40 9.68
CA LEU A 281 2.67 -34.37 8.68
C LEU A 281 3.09 -32.95 8.29
N ASP A 282 2.46 -31.91 8.85
CA ASP A 282 2.80 -30.49 8.61
C ASP A 282 4.10 -30.13 9.34
N ILE A 283 5.24 -30.26 8.67
CA ILE A 283 6.55 -29.95 9.23
C ILE A 283 6.74 -28.46 9.56
N PHE A 284 6.11 -27.57 8.79
CA PHE A 284 6.18 -26.12 9.00
C PHE A 284 5.23 -25.65 10.11
N GLY A 285 4.10 -26.32 10.26
CA GLY A 285 3.06 -26.00 11.24
C GLY A 285 3.45 -26.22 12.71
N ARG A 286 4.63 -26.75 12.98
CA ARG A 286 5.11 -27.06 14.35
C ARG A 286 5.70 -25.85 15.07
N THR A 287 6.00 -24.77 14.38
CA THR A 287 6.55 -23.56 14.98
C THR A 287 5.52 -22.86 15.86
N GLU A 288 5.94 -22.16 16.90
CA GLU A 288 5.04 -21.41 17.80
C GLU A 288 4.25 -20.34 17.03
N GLU A 289 4.87 -19.70 16.05
CA GLU A 289 4.18 -18.72 15.18
C GLU A 289 2.98 -19.37 14.46
N ARG A 290 3.16 -20.55 13.86
CA ARG A 290 2.10 -21.26 13.14
C ARG A 290 1.01 -21.81 14.06
N LYS A 291 1.39 -22.25 15.27
CA LYS A 291 0.42 -22.65 16.30
C LYS A 291 -0.44 -21.45 16.72
N THR A 292 0.19 -20.31 16.95
CA THR A 292 -0.49 -19.06 17.31
C THR A 292 -1.45 -18.60 16.20
N GLU A 293 -1.03 -18.64 14.92
CA GLU A 293 -1.89 -18.27 13.79
C GLU A 293 -3.14 -19.17 13.70
N ARG A 294 -2.97 -20.48 13.90
CA ARG A 294 -4.14 -21.39 13.94
C ARG A 294 -5.03 -21.17 15.16
N ALA A 295 -4.45 -20.93 16.33
CA ALA A 295 -5.22 -20.63 17.54
C ALA A 295 -6.05 -19.36 17.38
N LEU A 296 -5.50 -18.31 16.77
CA LEU A 296 -6.20 -17.05 16.51
C LEU A 296 -7.48 -17.22 15.68
N ILE A 297 -7.52 -18.18 14.74
CA ILE A 297 -8.74 -18.48 13.98
C ILE A 297 -9.84 -18.94 14.93
N GLY A 298 -9.51 -19.85 15.85
CA GLY A 298 -10.47 -20.36 16.86
C GLY A 298 -10.88 -19.28 17.85
N GLU A 299 -9.93 -18.52 18.39
CA GLU A 299 -10.16 -17.41 19.33
C GLU A 299 -11.11 -16.38 18.70
N TYR A 300 -10.86 -16.01 17.43
CA TYR A 300 -11.72 -15.06 16.71
C TYR A 300 -13.13 -15.60 16.49
N ARG A 301 -13.26 -16.83 16.02
CA ARG A 301 -14.57 -17.46 15.82
C ARG A 301 -15.37 -17.53 17.09
N ALA A 302 -14.77 -17.99 18.18
CA ALA A 302 -15.43 -18.05 19.49
C ALA A 302 -15.92 -16.66 19.97
N SER A 303 -15.10 -15.62 19.78
CA SER A 303 -15.50 -14.26 20.10
C SER A 303 -16.67 -13.77 19.25
N ILE A 304 -16.69 -14.07 17.97
CA ILE A 304 -17.80 -13.67 17.09
C ILE A 304 -19.06 -14.51 17.38
N GLU A 305 -18.93 -15.78 17.73
CA GLU A 305 -20.06 -16.62 18.18
C GLU A 305 -20.72 -16.03 19.44
N GLU A 306 -19.90 -15.59 20.41
CA GLU A 306 -20.40 -14.89 21.61
C GLU A 306 -21.12 -13.58 21.25
N VAL A 307 -20.54 -12.80 20.32
CA VAL A 307 -21.11 -11.54 19.86
C VAL A 307 -22.46 -11.76 19.19
N ILE A 308 -22.59 -12.69 18.25
CA ILE A 308 -23.85 -12.90 17.53
C ILE A 308 -24.94 -13.54 18.37
N ALA A 309 -24.59 -14.23 19.46
CA ALA A 309 -25.56 -14.82 20.38
C ALA A 309 -26.41 -13.78 21.12
N SER A 310 -25.87 -12.57 21.35
CA SER A 310 -26.57 -11.49 22.05
C SER A 310 -26.56 -10.16 21.28
N LEU A 311 -26.47 -10.22 19.97
CA LEU A 311 -26.43 -9.07 19.08
C LEU A 311 -27.77 -8.33 19.06
N THR A 312 -27.72 -7.01 19.20
CA THR A 312 -28.85 -6.10 19.12
C THR A 312 -28.49 -4.85 18.32
N ALA A 313 -29.47 -4.03 17.96
CA ALA A 313 -29.22 -2.75 17.30
C ALA A 313 -28.38 -1.79 18.17
N THR A 314 -28.49 -1.89 19.50
CA THR A 314 -27.81 -0.97 20.45
C THR A 314 -26.35 -1.33 20.69
N ASN A 315 -25.97 -2.61 20.59
CA ASN A 315 -24.59 -3.06 20.80
C ASN A 315 -23.83 -3.32 19.48
N HIS A 316 -24.46 -3.10 18.34
CA HIS A 316 -23.87 -3.36 17.02
C HIS A 316 -22.54 -2.62 16.77
N ALA A 317 -22.38 -1.39 17.28
CA ALA A 317 -21.13 -0.64 17.18
C ALA A 317 -19.97 -1.35 17.89
N THR A 318 -20.21 -1.86 19.10
CA THR A 318 -19.20 -2.64 19.86
C THR A 318 -18.91 -3.97 19.16
N ALA A 319 -19.92 -4.60 18.56
CA ALA A 319 -19.72 -5.80 17.73
C ALA A 319 -18.74 -5.54 16.57
N LEU A 320 -18.88 -4.41 15.88
CA LEU A 320 -17.97 -4.00 14.82
C LEU A 320 -16.53 -3.75 15.32
N GLU A 321 -16.39 -3.12 16.51
CA GLU A 321 -15.10 -2.93 17.13
C GLU A 321 -14.40 -4.28 17.41
N ILE A 322 -15.12 -5.25 18.00
CA ILE A 322 -14.61 -6.59 18.27
C ILE A 322 -14.22 -7.30 16.95
N ALA A 323 -15.10 -7.26 15.95
CA ALA A 323 -14.89 -7.91 14.67
C ALA A 323 -13.69 -7.34 13.89
N SER A 324 -13.33 -6.07 14.10
CA SER A 324 -12.22 -5.40 13.41
C SER A 324 -10.86 -5.58 14.10
N LEU A 325 -10.79 -6.14 15.29
CA LEU A 325 -9.54 -6.30 16.07
C LEU A 325 -8.39 -6.96 15.27
N PRO A 326 -8.60 -7.98 14.43
CA PRO A 326 -7.52 -8.55 13.65
C PRO A 326 -6.85 -7.57 12.68
N GLU A 327 -7.44 -6.40 12.45
CA GLU A 327 -6.78 -5.33 11.69
C GLU A 327 -5.46 -4.89 12.32
N GLN A 328 -5.41 -4.85 13.64
CA GLN A 328 -4.25 -4.41 14.41
C GLN A 328 -3.11 -5.45 14.39
N ILE A 329 -3.40 -6.72 14.06
CA ILE A 329 -2.39 -7.80 13.97
C ILE A 329 -1.69 -7.71 12.62
N ARG A 330 -0.64 -6.87 12.55
CA ARG A 330 0.14 -6.60 11.34
C ARG A 330 1.63 -6.88 11.56
N GLY A 331 2.35 -7.11 10.46
CA GLY A 331 3.79 -7.34 10.47
C GLY A 331 4.18 -8.81 10.42
N TYR A 332 5.47 -9.09 10.65
CA TYR A 332 6.06 -10.42 10.65
C TYR A 332 6.98 -10.58 11.86
N GLY A 333 7.16 -11.82 12.34
CA GLY A 333 8.03 -12.15 13.46
C GLY A 333 7.71 -11.31 14.70
N HIS A 334 8.74 -10.77 15.36
CA HIS A 334 8.62 -10.00 16.60
C HIS A 334 7.70 -8.75 16.51
N VAL A 335 7.57 -8.15 15.32
CA VAL A 335 6.63 -7.02 15.13
C VAL A 335 5.19 -7.50 15.22
N LYS A 336 4.88 -8.64 14.59
CA LYS A 336 3.55 -9.27 14.66
C LYS A 336 3.23 -9.72 16.08
N GLU A 337 4.20 -10.32 16.79
CA GLU A 337 4.04 -10.75 18.19
C GLU A 337 3.68 -9.58 19.11
N ARG A 338 4.41 -8.46 18.99
CA ARG A 338 4.13 -7.24 19.76
C ARG A 338 2.74 -6.69 19.47
N ASN A 339 2.36 -6.60 18.19
CA ASN A 339 1.05 -6.11 17.79
C ASN A 339 -0.08 -7.04 18.23
N LEU A 340 0.16 -8.35 18.21
CA LEU A 340 -0.77 -9.35 18.71
C LEU A 340 -0.98 -9.22 20.24
N ALA A 341 0.10 -9.03 21.00
CA ALA A 341 0.00 -8.82 22.44
C ALA A 341 -0.87 -7.59 22.78
N ALA A 342 -0.64 -6.47 22.09
CA ALA A 342 -1.46 -5.26 22.24
C ALA A 342 -2.93 -5.50 21.83
N ALA A 343 -3.15 -6.18 20.69
CA ALA A 343 -4.49 -6.51 20.23
C ALA A 343 -5.25 -7.41 21.22
N ARG A 344 -4.59 -8.38 21.85
CA ARG A 344 -5.20 -9.25 22.85
C ARG A 344 -5.65 -8.51 24.12
N VAL A 345 -4.91 -7.51 24.57
CA VAL A 345 -5.34 -6.65 25.69
C VAL A 345 -6.64 -5.93 25.29
N ARG A 346 -6.65 -5.28 24.15
CA ARG A 346 -7.84 -4.58 23.65
C ARG A 346 -9.02 -5.52 23.42
N TRP A 347 -8.73 -6.75 22.96
CA TRP A 347 -9.74 -7.80 22.76
C TRP A 347 -10.41 -8.19 24.06
N ALA A 348 -9.63 -8.41 25.12
CA ALA A 348 -10.16 -8.72 26.46
C ALA A 348 -11.02 -7.59 27.02
N GLU A 349 -10.58 -6.34 26.87
CA GLU A 349 -11.34 -5.15 27.28
C GLU A 349 -12.70 -5.06 26.57
N LEU A 350 -12.71 -5.24 25.25
CA LEU A 350 -13.94 -5.14 24.46
C LEU A 350 -14.91 -6.29 24.77
N LEU A 351 -14.43 -7.50 24.99
CA LEU A 351 -15.25 -8.62 25.42
C LEU A 351 -15.78 -8.43 26.83
N ALA A 352 -15.00 -7.87 27.75
CA ALA A 352 -15.49 -7.51 29.08
C ALA A 352 -16.61 -6.47 29.00
N LYS A 353 -16.43 -5.41 28.20
CA LYS A 353 -17.47 -4.40 27.91
C LYS A 353 -18.70 -5.01 27.24
N TRP A 354 -18.52 -6.01 26.38
CA TRP A 354 -19.63 -6.73 25.74
C TRP A 354 -20.47 -7.49 26.74
N ARG A 355 -19.83 -8.18 27.70
CA ARG A 355 -20.47 -9.00 28.74
C ARG A 355 -21.14 -8.17 29.82
N ASP A 356 -20.54 -7.02 30.17
CA ASP A 356 -21.10 -6.09 31.20
C ASP A 356 -21.06 -4.64 30.70
N PRO A 357 -22.07 -4.22 29.92
CA PRO A 357 -22.16 -2.85 29.41
C PRO A 357 -22.38 -1.78 30.51
N LEU A 358 -22.89 -2.16 31.67
CA LEU A 358 -23.17 -1.22 32.76
C LEU A 358 -21.91 -0.89 33.55
N ALA A 359 -21.12 -1.88 33.92
CA ALA A 359 -19.81 -1.67 34.54
C ALA A 359 -18.89 -0.81 33.70
N ALA A 360 -18.91 -1.00 32.35
CA ALA A 360 -18.13 -0.20 31.42
C ALA A 360 -18.52 1.27 31.33
N ARG A 361 -19.79 1.62 31.60
CA ARG A 361 -20.26 3.01 31.64
C ARG A 361 -19.89 3.73 32.95
N GLN A 362 -19.65 3.01 34.05
CA GLN A 362 -19.24 3.58 35.33
C GLN A 362 -17.73 3.82 35.42
N ALA A 363 -16.94 3.16 34.55
CA ALA A 363 -15.47 3.27 34.49
C ALA A 363 -14.96 4.30 33.46
N ALA A 364 -15.84 4.88 32.63
CA ALA A 364 -15.54 5.91 31.64
C ALA A 364 -15.90 7.31 32.11
#